data_912b98d4e387beb5692708c19b2c0264
#
_entry.id   912b98d4e387beb5692708c19b2c0264
#
_cell.length_a   1.000
_cell.length_b   1.000
_cell.length_c   1.000
_cell.angle_alpha   90.00
_cell.angle_beta   90.00
_cell.angle_gamma   90.00
#
_symmetry.space_group_name_H-M   'P 1'
#
loop_
_entity.id
_entity.type
_entity.pdbx_description
1 polymer ?
#
loop_
_entity_poly.entity_id
_entity_poly.type
_entity_poly.pdbx_seq_one_letter_code
_entity_poly.pdbx_strand_id
1 'polypeptide(L)'
;MSRAKRIMKEIQAVKDDPAAHITLEFVSESDIHHLKGTFLGPPGTPYEGGKFVVDIEVPMEYPFKPPKMQFDTKVYHPNISSVTGAICLDILKNAWSPVITLKSALISLQALLQSPEPNDPQDAEVAQHYLRDRESFNKTAALWTRLYASETSNGQKGNVEESDLYGIDHDLIDEFEISRF
;
A
#
# COMPACT_ATOMS: atom_id res chain seq x y z
N MET A 1 16.99 -19.92 14.12
CA MET A 1 17.03 -19.73 12.66
C MET A 1 17.56 -18.33 12.39
N SER A 2 18.53 -18.16 11.47
CA SER A 2 19.06 -16.84 11.14
C SER A 2 18.00 -15.97 10.43
N ARG A 3 18.13 -14.65 10.53
CA ARG A 3 17.26 -13.70 9.83
C ARG A 3 17.21 -13.98 8.32
N ALA A 4 18.39 -14.15 7.69
CA ALA A 4 18.48 -14.46 6.26
C ALA A 4 17.73 -15.73 5.88
N LYS A 5 17.89 -16.80 6.64
CA LYS A 5 17.20 -18.08 6.42
C LYS A 5 15.68 -17.94 6.58
N ARG A 6 15.23 -17.14 7.54
CA ARG A 6 13.82 -16.81 7.75
C ARG A 6 13.25 -16.07 6.53
N ILE A 7 13.92 -15.01 6.04
CA ILE A 7 13.49 -14.23 4.87
C ILE A 7 13.39 -15.13 3.63
N MET A 8 14.41 -15.94 3.36
CA MET A 8 14.40 -16.86 2.21
C MET A 8 13.24 -17.85 2.25
N LYS A 9 12.94 -18.38 3.45
CA LYS A 9 11.81 -19.28 3.65
C LYS A 9 10.47 -18.58 3.40
N GLU A 10 10.34 -17.33 3.83
CA GLU A 10 9.12 -16.56 3.61
C GLU A 10 8.90 -16.21 2.14
N ILE A 11 9.96 -15.85 1.41
CA ILE A 11 9.89 -15.63 -0.04
C ILE A 11 9.47 -16.93 -0.76
N GLN A 12 10.04 -18.08 -0.38
CA GLN A 12 9.63 -19.34 -0.97
C GLN A 12 8.16 -19.65 -0.71
N ALA A 13 7.68 -19.42 0.53
CA ALA A 13 6.27 -19.62 0.88
C ALA A 13 5.30 -18.75 0.08
N VAL A 14 5.72 -17.55 -0.33
CA VAL A 14 4.94 -16.70 -1.24
C VAL A 14 4.91 -17.29 -2.65
N LYS A 15 6.05 -17.74 -3.16
CA LYS A 15 6.15 -18.38 -4.50
C LYS A 15 5.33 -19.66 -4.58
N ASP A 16 5.24 -20.40 -3.49
CA ASP A 16 4.47 -21.67 -3.41
C ASP A 16 2.94 -21.46 -3.35
N ASP A 17 2.49 -20.23 -3.16
CA ASP A 17 1.07 -19.87 -3.10
C ASP A 17 0.71 -18.74 -4.08
N PRO A 18 0.73 -19.00 -5.39
CA PRO A 18 0.39 -18.00 -6.41
C PRO A 18 -1.07 -17.55 -6.34
N ALA A 19 -1.94 -18.34 -5.73
CA ALA A 19 -3.37 -18.00 -5.57
C ALA A 19 -3.59 -16.81 -4.64
N ALA A 20 -2.65 -16.50 -3.77
CA ALA A 20 -2.71 -15.31 -2.90
C ALA A 20 -2.52 -14.00 -3.68
N HIS A 21 -2.03 -14.04 -4.92
CA HIS A 21 -1.71 -12.86 -5.74
C HIS A 21 -0.80 -11.84 -5.01
N ILE A 22 0.13 -12.36 -4.22
CA ILE A 22 1.14 -11.59 -3.49
C ILE A 22 2.50 -11.91 -4.09
N THR A 23 3.37 -10.91 -4.22
CA THR A 23 4.77 -11.12 -4.57
C THR A 23 5.68 -10.55 -3.49
N LEU A 24 6.86 -11.15 -3.34
CA LEU A 24 7.97 -10.65 -2.53
C LEU A 24 9.25 -10.81 -3.37
N GLU A 25 9.91 -9.69 -3.61
CA GLU A 25 11.12 -9.63 -4.44
C GLU A 25 12.19 -8.78 -3.77
N PHE A 26 13.46 -9.14 -3.94
CA PHE A 26 14.55 -8.30 -3.49
C PHE A 26 14.66 -7.05 -4.35
N VAL A 27 14.93 -5.91 -3.72
CA VAL A 27 15.26 -4.66 -4.44
C VAL A 27 16.60 -4.79 -5.13
N SER A 28 17.55 -5.53 -4.51
CA SER A 28 18.86 -5.82 -5.04
C SER A 28 19.31 -7.21 -4.62
N GLU A 29 19.99 -7.93 -5.50
CA GLU A 29 20.58 -9.25 -5.19
C GLU A 29 21.62 -9.18 -4.08
N SER A 30 22.24 -8.02 -3.87
CA SER A 30 23.24 -7.79 -2.83
C SER A 30 22.64 -7.45 -1.45
N ASP A 31 21.35 -7.12 -1.39
CA ASP A 31 20.67 -6.77 -0.13
C ASP A 31 19.41 -7.59 0.08
N ILE A 32 19.53 -8.67 0.83
CA ILE A 32 18.43 -9.56 1.18
C ILE A 32 17.47 -8.98 2.23
N HIS A 33 17.72 -7.78 2.75
CA HIS A 33 16.94 -7.16 3.82
C HIS A 33 16.01 -6.07 3.29
N HIS A 34 16.15 -5.68 2.04
CA HIS A 34 15.31 -4.71 1.36
C HIS A 34 14.50 -5.39 0.25
N LEU A 35 13.19 -5.42 0.42
CA LEU A 35 12.26 -6.09 -0.49
C LEU A 35 11.17 -5.15 -0.97
N LYS A 36 10.56 -5.54 -2.07
CA LYS A 36 9.24 -5.01 -2.50
C LYS A 36 8.22 -6.14 -2.37
N GLY A 37 7.11 -5.82 -1.70
CA GLY A 37 5.93 -6.65 -1.68
C GLY A 37 4.87 -6.06 -2.59
N THR A 38 4.10 -6.88 -3.31
CA THR A 38 2.97 -6.41 -4.10
C THR A 38 1.71 -7.20 -3.79
N PHE A 39 0.57 -6.54 -3.92
CA PHE A 39 -0.74 -7.18 -3.87
C PHE A 39 -1.76 -6.42 -4.73
N LEU A 40 -2.88 -7.06 -5.05
CA LEU A 40 -3.97 -6.45 -5.80
C LEU A 40 -4.96 -5.79 -4.85
N GLY A 41 -5.54 -4.67 -5.30
CA GLY A 41 -6.62 -4.01 -4.59
C GLY A 41 -7.82 -4.94 -4.40
N PRO A 42 -8.45 -4.95 -3.20
CA PRO A 42 -9.57 -5.84 -2.92
C PRO A 42 -10.77 -5.58 -3.84
N PRO A 43 -11.44 -6.62 -4.34
CA PRO A 43 -12.64 -6.45 -5.15
C PRO A 43 -13.77 -5.76 -4.36
N GLY A 44 -14.60 -4.99 -5.05
CA GLY A 44 -15.69 -4.24 -4.44
C GLY A 44 -15.26 -3.02 -3.63
N THR A 45 -14.01 -2.61 -3.72
CA THR A 45 -13.47 -1.39 -3.10
C THR A 45 -13.03 -0.38 -4.14
N PRO A 46 -12.81 0.89 -3.77
CA PRO A 46 -12.24 1.90 -4.68
C PRO A 46 -10.85 1.55 -5.20
N TYR A 47 -10.20 0.57 -4.59
CA TYR A 47 -8.84 0.13 -4.91
C TYR A 47 -8.81 -1.05 -5.90
N GLU A 48 -9.96 -1.60 -6.24
CA GLU A 48 -10.09 -2.72 -7.19
C GLU A 48 -9.41 -2.41 -8.53
N GLY A 49 -8.70 -3.39 -9.07
CA GLY A 49 -7.94 -3.26 -10.32
C GLY A 49 -6.57 -2.60 -10.17
N GLY A 50 -6.24 -2.09 -8.98
CA GLY A 50 -4.92 -1.54 -8.69
C GLY A 50 -3.93 -2.62 -8.24
N LYS A 51 -2.64 -2.40 -8.57
CA LYS A 51 -1.50 -3.14 -8.06
C LYS A 51 -0.70 -2.24 -7.14
N PHE A 52 -0.64 -2.61 -5.86
CA PHE A 52 -0.01 -1.82 -4.82
C PHE A 52 1.36 -2.38 -4.48
N VAL A 53 2.35 -1.50 -4.46
CA VAL A 53 3.74 -1.82 -4.13
C VAL A 53 4.06 -1.28 -2.75
N VAL A 54 4.63 -2.13 -1.91
CA VAL A 54 5.05 -1.82 -0.54
C VAL A 54 6.56 -2.00 -0.43
N ASP A 55 7.23 -0.98 0.03
CA ASP A 55 8.65 -1.03 0.41
C ASP A 55 8.79 -1.70 1.77
N ILE A 56 9.71 -2.65 1.89
CA ILE A 56 9.88 -3.48 3.08
C ILE A 56 11.35 -3.51 3.49
N GLU A 57 11.67 -2.90 4.63
CA GLU A 57 12.99 -3.04 5.27
C GLU A 57 12.89 -4.01 6.45
N VAL A 58 13.68 -5.07 6.41
CA VAL A 58 13.70 -6.09 7.46
C VAL A 58 14.84 -5.79 8.46
N PRO A 59 14.51 -5.42 9.73
CA PRO A 59 15.50 -5.01 10.69
C PRO A 59 16.41 -6.17 11.15
N MET A 60 17.53 -5.83 11.80
CA MET A 60 18.47 -6.81 12.34
C MET A 60 17.81 -7.79 13.29
N GLU A 61 16.86 -7.32 14.07
CA GLU A 61 16.16 -8.07 15.12
C GLU A 61 14.94 -8.86 14.61
N TYR A 62 14.69 -8.85 13.29
CA TYR A 62 13.61 -9.66 12.71
C TYR A 62 13.85 -11.16 12.97
N PRO A 63 12.84 -11.95 13.36
CA PRO A 63 11.41 -11.63 13.44
C PRO A 63 10.93 -11.12 14.81
N PHE A 64 11.80 -10.77 15.74
CA PHE A 64 11.41 -10.26 17.07
C PHE A 64 10.93 -8.82 17.02
N LYS A 65 11.41 -8.04 16.08
CA LYS A 65 10.89 -6.72 15.74
C LYS A 65 10.18 -6.74 14.38
N PRO A 66 9.15 -5.90 14.20
CA PRO A 66 8.41 -5.85 12.94
C PRO A 66 9.29 -5.34 11.78
N PRO A 67 8.95 -5.71 10.53
CA PRO A 67 9.51 -5.05 9.36
C PRO A 67 9.01 -3.60 9.31
N LYS A 68 9.80 -2.71 8.72
CA LYS A 68 9.34 -1.38 8.34
C LYS A 68 8.66 -1.50 6.98
N MET A 69 7.41 -1.11 6.91
CA MET A 69 6.63 -1.13 5.66
C MET A 69 6.09 0.25 5.35
N GLN A 70 6.14 0.62 4.08
CA GLN A 70 5.66 1.89 3.56
C GLN A 70 5.17 1.68 2.13
N PHE A 71 4.05 2.30 1.75
CA PHE A 71 3.60 2.24 0.36
C PHE A 71 4.51 3.06 -0.55
N ASP A 72 4.98 2.46 -1.63
CA ASP A 72 5.56 3.18 -2.76
C ASP A 72 4.47 3.74 -3.67
N THR A 73 3.42 2.95 -3.89
CA THR A 73 2.24 3.37 -4.63
C THR A 73 1.47 4.41 -3.81
N LYS A 74 1.13 5.53 -4.41
CA LYS A 74 0.26 6.53 -3.75
C LYS A 74 -1.13 5.93 -3.53
N VAL A 75 -1.63 6.06 -2.30
CA VAL A 75 -2.92 5.51 -1.88
C VAL A 75 -3.72 6.60 -1.18
N TYR A 76 -4.98 6.76 -1.55
CA TYR A 76 -5.92 7.65 -0.86
C TYR A 76 -6.72 6.85 0.16
N HIS A 77 -6.25 6.84 1.43
CA HIS A 77 -6.79 6.00 2.49
C HIS A 77 -6.57 6.63 3.87
N PRO A 78 -7.54 6.56 4.81
CA PRO A 78 -7.40 7.16 6.14
C PRO A 78 -6.18 6.70 6.94
N ASN A 79 -5.74 5.46 6.77
CA ASN A 79 -4.65 4.85 7.55
C ASN A 79 -3.30 4.84 6.81
N ILE A 80 -3.22 5.49 5.66
CA ILE A 80 -2.01 5.57 4.84
C ILE A 80 -1.76 7.04 4.50
N SER A 81 -0.57 7.54 4.81
CA SER A 81 -0.20 8.91 4.43
C SER A 81 -0.21 9.08 2.92
N SER A 82 -1.02 10.00 2.43
CA SER A 82 -1.09 10.36 1.02
C SER A 82 0.19 11.01 0.48
N VAL A 83 1.04 11.50 1.39
CA VAL A 83 2.31 12.15 1.06
C VAL A 83 3.48 11.18 1.11
N THR A 84 3.58 10.39 2.17
CA THR A 84 4.78 9.56 2.45
C THR A 84 4.56 8.07 2.23
N GLY A 85 3.31 7.59 2.20
CA GLY A 85 3.00 6.17 2.19
C GLY A 85 3.13 5.47 3.55
N ALA A 86 3.42 6.23 4.63
CA ALA A 86 3.48 5.68 5.98
C ALA A 86 2.14 5.05 6.39
N ILE A 87 2.20 3.97 7.15
CA ILE A 87 1.05 3.11 7.45
C ILE A 87 0.76 3.13 8.95
N CYS A 88 -0.52 3.33 9.32
CA CYS A 88 -1.03 3.06 10.66
C CYS A 88 -1.68 1.67 10.69
N LEU A 89 -0.96 0.68 11.18
CA LEU A 89 -1.43 -0.69 11.35
C LEU A 89 -0.76 -1.31 12.59
N ASP A 90 -1.55 -1.84 13.51
CA ASP A 90 -1.13 -2.32 14.82
C ASP A 90 -0.12 -3.46 14.75
N ILE A 91 -0.29 -4.42 13.82
CA ILE A 91 0.64 -5.55 13.64
C ILE A 91 2.04 -5.13 13.17
N LEU A 92 2.18 -3.93 12.60
CA LEU A 92 3.49 -3.37 12.24
C LEU A 92 4.13 -2.59 13.41
N LYS A 93 3.48 -2.54 14.56
CA LYS A 93 3.87 -1.82 15.78
C LYS A 93 3.78 -2.75 16.98
N ASN A 94 2.90 -2.41 17.92
CA ASN A 94 2.79 -3.05 19.22
C ASN A 94 2.16 -4.45 19.18
N ALA A 95 1.35 -4.77 18.19
CA ALA A 95 0.74 -6.09 18.00
C ALA A 95 1.59 -7.05 17.16
N TRP A 96 2.81 -6.66 16.78
CA TRP A 96 3.74 -7.55 16.09
C TRP A 96 4.10 -8.76 16.96
N SER A 97 4.22 -9.90 16.33
CA SER A 97 4.68 -11.15 16.93
C SER A 97 5.51 -11.93 15.91
N PRO A 98 6.50 -12.73 16.33
CA PRO A 98 7.33 -13.53 15.42
C PRO A 98 6.57 -14.58 14.59
N VAL A 99 5.33 -14.88 14.93
CA VAL A 99 4.47 -15.78 14.13
C VAL A 99 3.91 -15.08 12.89
N ILE A 100 3.88 -13.75 12.88
CA ILE A 100 3.47 -12.96 11.73
C ILE A 100 4.58 -13.03 10.67
N THR A 101 4.19 -13.23 9.41
CA THR A 101 5.10 -13.28 8.27
C THR A 101 4.95 -12.04 7.41
N LEU A 102 5.92 -11.79 6.53
CA LEU A 102 5.82 -10.71 5.53
C LEU A 102 4.56 -10.87 4.66
N LYS A 103 4.25 -12.12 4.26
CA LYS A 103 3.02 -12.46 3.53
C LYS A 103 1.77 -12.09 4.31
N SER A 104 1.67 -12.49 5.57
CA SER A 104 0.49 -12.19 6.40
C SER A 104 0.36 -10.70 6.70
N ALA A 105 1.47 -9.98 6.80
CA ALA A 105 1.46 -8.52 6.91
C ALA A 105 0.92 -7.84 5.64
N LEU A 106 1.33 -8.31 4.44
CA LEU A 106 0.79 -7.80 3.17
C LEU A 106 -0.72 -8.12 3.02
N ILE A 107 -1.16 -9.31 3.44
CA ILE A 107 -2.59 -9.66 3.49
C ILE A 107 -3.34 -8.72 4.43
N SER A 108 -2.75 -8.37 5.57
CA SER A 108 -3.36 -7.41 6.51
C SER A 108 -3.44 -6.00 5.95
N LEU A 109 -2.46 -5.57 5.13
CA LEU A 109 -2.54 -4.30 4.40
C LEU A 109 -3.67 -4.32 3.35
N GLN A 110 -3.83 -5.44 2.64
CA GLN A 110 -4.94 -5.62 1.71
C GLN A 110 -6.29 -5.54 2.44
N ALA A 111 -6.41 -6.18 3.60
CA ALA A 111 -7.60 -6.09 4.44
C ALA A 111 -7.84 -4.68 4.98
N LEU A 112 -6.79 -3.91 5.29
CA LEU A 112 -6.89 -2.51 5.71
C LEU A 112 -7.48 -1.63 4.60
N LEU A 113 -7.13 -1.87 3.33
CA LEU A 113 -7.74 -1.16 2.21
C LEU A 113 -9.26 -1.41 2.14
N GLN A 114 -9.71 -2.60 2.47
CA GLN A 114 -11.13 -2.97 2.49
C GLN A 114 -11.88 -2.38 3.69
N SER A 115 -11.20 -2.24 4.84
CA SER A 115 -11.81 -1.85 6.12
C SER A 115 -11.01 -0.75 6.78
N PRO A 116 -11.17 0.52 6.36
CA PRO A 116 -10.49 1.64 6.98
C PRO A 116 -10.87 1.83 8.45
N GLU A 117 -9.90 2.31 9.25
CA GLU A 117 -10.05 2.66 10.66
C GLU A 117 -9.95 4.20 10.82
N PRO A 118 -11.01 4.98 10.47
CA PRO A 118 -10.92 6.43 10.39
C PRO A 118 -10.76 7.12 11.74
N ASN A 119 -11.00 6.41 12.84
CA ASN A 119 -10.83 6.94 14.21
C ASN A 119 -9.38 6.85 14.71
N ASP A 120 -8.52 6.12 14.03
CA ASP A 120 -7.07 6.05 14.27
C ASP A 120 -6.31 6.37 12.98
N PRO A 121 -6.39 7.61 12.48
CA PRO A 121 -5.90 7.95 11.16
C PRO A 121 -4.39 8.15 11.11
N GLN A 122 -3.80 7.79 9.96
CA GLN A 122 -2.47 8.21 9.55
C GLN A 122 -2.54 9.52 8.75
N ASP A 123 -3.66 9.75 8.06
CA ASP A 123 -3.94 10.95 7.28
C ASP A 123 -5.29 11.54 7.74
N ALA A 124 -5.22 12.60 8.54
CA ALA A 124 -6.41 13.20 9.17
C ALA A 124 -7.37 13.82 8.15
N GLU A 125 -6.84 14.40 7.09
CA GLU A 125 -7.63 15.04 6.03
C GLU A 125 -8.44 14.00 5.25
N VAL A 126 -7.77 12.92 4.83
CA VAL A 126 -8.41 11.79 4.16
C VAL A 126 -9.44 11.12 5.06
N ALA A 127 -9.14 10.95 6.36
CA ALA A 127 -10.07 10.37 7.32
C ALA A 127 -11.34 11.23 7.49
N GLN A 128 -11.19 12.56 7.54
CA GLN A 128 -12.33 13.48 7.59
C GLN A 128 -13.17 13.40 6.33
N HIS A 129 -12.55 13.33 5.15
CA HIS A 129 -13.25 13.15 3.88
C HIS A 129 -14.05 11.84 3.88
N TYR A 130 -13.43 10.75 4.32
CA TYR A 130 -14.07 9.43 4.44
C TYR A 130 -15.30 9.44 5.34
N LEU A 131 -15.27 10.17 6.46
CA LEU A 131 -16.38 10.27 7.41
C LEU A 131 -17.48 11.23 6.93
N ARG A 132 -17.09 12.32 6.27
CA ARG A 132 -18.01 13.38 5.86
C ARG A 132 -18.79 13.05 4.59
N ASP A 133 -18.10 12.54 3.58
CA ASP A 133 -18.67 12.23 2.26
C ASP A 133 -18.02 10.97 1.66
N ARG A 134 -18.66 9.83 1.93
CA ARG A 134 -18.17 8.52 1.48
C ARG A 134 -18.20 8.39 -0.04
N GLU A 135 -19.18 8.96 -0.71
CA GLU A 135 -19.29 8.84 -2.17
C GLU A 135 -18.17 9.62 -2.85
N SER A 136 -17.92 10.84 -2.43
CA SER A 136 -16.81 11.65 -2.92
C SER A 136 -15.44 11.00 -2.60
N PHE A 137 -15.28 10.49 -1.37
CA PHE A 137 -14.10 9.73 -0.99
C PHE A 137 -13.84 8.54 -1.93
N ASN A 138 -14.87 7.74 -2.20
CA ASN A 138 -14.74 6.57 -3.08
C ASN A 138 -14.32 6.96 -4.51
N LYS A 139 -14.87 8.05 -5.04
CA LYS A 139 -14.47 8.59 -6.36
C LYS A 139 -13.01 9.01 -6.37
N THR A 140 -12.55 9.73 -5.35
CA THR A 140 -11.17 10.18 -5.21
C THR A 140 -10.20 8.99 -5.07
N ALA A 141 -10.52 8.03 -4.22
CA ALA A 141 -9.71 6.84 -4.00
C ALA A 141 -9.60 5.97 -5.28
N ALA A 142 -10.70 5.82 -6.02
CA ALA A 142 -10.71 5.11 -7.29
C ALA A 142 -9.91 5.86 -8.36
N LEU A 143 -9.97 7.18 -8.39
CA LEU A 143 -9.15 8.00 -9.28
C LEU A 143 -7.65 7.80 -8.99
N TRP A 144 -7.24 7.88 -7.73
CA TRP A 144 -5.85 7.66 -7.34
C TRP A 144 -5.38 6.23 -7.69
N THR A 145 -6.23 5.24 -7.51
CA THR A 145 -5.92 3.86 -7.91
C THR A 145 -5.64 3.77 -9.41
N ARG A 146 -6.47 4.40 -10.22
CA ARG A 146 -6.28 4.42 -11.67
C ARG A 146 -5.01 5.19 -12.09
N LEU A 147 -4.71 6.32 -11.46
CA LEU A 147 -3.56 7.15 -11.79
C LEU A 147 -2.22 6.56 -11.31
N TYR A 148 -2.20 5.93 -10.13
CA TYR A 148 -0.95 5.56 -9.47
C TYR A 148 -0.74 4.05 -9.30
N ALA A 149 -1.79 3.24 -9.38
CA ALA A 149 -1.75 1.81 -9.16
C ALA A 149 -2.06 0.96 -10.41
N SER A 150 -2.21 1.59 -11.58
CA SER A 150 -2.35 0.84 -12.85
C SER A 150 -1.01 0.18 -13.24
N GLU A 151 -1.04 -0.91 -13.97
CA GLU A 151 0.18 -1.61 -14.41
C GLU A 151 1.11 -0.72 -15.26
N THR A 152 0.56 0.24 -15.97
CA THR A 152 1.30 1.25 -16.73
C THR A 152 2.03 2.27 -15.86
N SER A 153 1.54 2.54 -14.64
CA SER A 153 2.13 3.52 -13.72
C SER A 153 3.34 2.97 -12.93
N ASN A 154 3.42 1.66 -12.76
CA ASN A 154 4.47 1.02 -11.92
C ASN A 154 5.84 0.89 -12.63
N GLY A 155 5.97 1.30 -13.89
CA GLY A 155 7.22 1.22 -14.66
C GLY A 155 7.86 2.56 -15.04
N GLN A 156 7.16 3.67 -14.88
CA GLN A 156 7.69 5.02 -15.17
C GLN A 156 7.07 6.01 -14.17
N LYS A 157 7.83 7.00 -13.73
CA LYS A 157 7.28 8.24 -13.16
C LYS A 157 6.35 8.81 -14.22
N GLY A 158 5.04 8.48 -14.10
CA GLY A 158 4.08 8.66 -15.16
C GLY A 158 3.91 10.14 -15.48
N ASN A 159 4.21 10.50 -16.69
CA ASN A 159 3.45 11.53 -17.35
C ASN A 159 2.03 10.96 -17.49
N VAL A 160 1.11 11.44 -16.68
CA VAL A 160 -0.32 11.24 -16.87
C VAL A 160 -0.63 11.91 -18.21
N GLU A 161 -0.98 11.12 -19.23
CA GLU A 161 -1.40 11.72 -20.49
C GLU A 161 -2.77 12.37 -20.30
N GLU A 162 -2.96 13.53 -20.93
CA GLU A 162 -4.21 14.30 -20.86
C GLU A 162 -5.43 13.46 -21.28
N SER A 163 -5.23 12.37 -22.01
CA SER A 163 -6.24 11.37 -22.37
C SER A 163 -6.75 10.54 -21.20
N ASP A 164 -5.93 10.37 -20.14
CA ASP A 164 -6.32 9.62 -18.94
C ASP A 164 -7.25 10.44 -18.05
N LEU A 165 -7.34 11.74 -18.30
CA LEU A 165 -8.18 12.71 -17.60
C LEU A 165 -9.56 12.89 -18.24
N TYR A 166 -9.80 12.32 -19.44
CA TYR A 166 -11.08 12.43 -20.12
C TYR A 166 -12.16 11.64 -19.36
N GLY A 167 -13.07 12.39 -18.74
CA GLY A 167 -14.19 11.85 -17.95
C GLY A 167 -14.07 12.07 -16.44
N ILE A 168 -13.06 12.80 -16.00
CA ILE A 168 -12.88 13.24 -14.61
C ILE A 168 -13.51 14.62 -14.46
N ASP A 169 -14.32 14.77 -13.44
CA ASP A 169 -14.87 16.07 -13.06
C ASP A 169 -13.71 17.00 -12.70
N HIS A 170 -13.46 18.02 -13.53
CA HIS A 170 -12.34 18.96 -13.38
C HIS A 170 -12.34 19.66 -12.00
N ASP A 171 -13.51 19.77 -11.37
CA ASP A 171 -13.65 20.39 -10.05
C ASP A 171 -12.95 19.59 -8.92
N LEU A 172 -12.68 18.29 -9.14
CA LEU A 172 -11.98 17.43 -8.17
C LEU A 172 -10.43 17.55 -8.25
N ILE A 173 -9.89 18.04 -9.37
CA ILE A 173 -8.44 18.18 -9.57
C ILE A 173 -7.97 19.53 -9.00
N ASP A 174 -8.73 20.59 -9.22
CA ASP A 174 -8.36 21.95 -8.82
C ASP A 174 -8.36 22.18 -7.30
N GLU A 175 -9.25 21.50 -6.55
CA GLU A 175 -9.25 21.61 -5.08
C GLU A 175 -8.03 20.96 -4.42
N PHE A 176 -7.41 19.96 -5.05
CA PHE A 176 -6.28 19.23 -4.47
C PHE A 176 -4.90 19.74 -4.87
N GLU A 177 -4.73 20.33 -6.05
CA GLU A 177 -3.45 20.90 -6.46
C GLU A 177 -3.20 22.29 -5.85
N ILE A 178 -4.25 23.10 -5.62
CA ILE A 178 -4.12 24.46 -5.11
C ILE A 178 -3.79 24.50 -3.60
N SER A 179 -4.09 23.45 -2.83
CA SER A 179 -3.80 23.43 -1.38
C SER A 179 -2.40 22.93 -1.01
N ARG A 180 -1.54 22.62 -1.99
CA ARG A 180 -0.22 22.00 -1.76
C ARG A 180 0.98 22.79 -2.29
N PHE A 181 0.79 24.06 -2.68
CA PHE A 181 1.91 24.98 -2.99
C PHE A 181 2.02 26.09 -1.97
#